data_54c120261172dc2fe7c3404d4fd07c1a
#
_entry.id   54c120261172dc2fe7c3404d4fd07c1a
#
_cell.length_a   1.000
_cell.length_b   1.000
_cell.length_c   1.000
_cell.angle_alpha   90.00
_cell.angle_beta   90.00
_cell.angle_gamma   90.00
#
_symmetry.space_group_name_H-M   'P 1'
#
loop_
_entity.id
_entity.type
_entity.pdbx_description
1 polymer ?
#
loop_
_entity_poly.entity_id
_entity_poly.type
_entity_poly.pdbx_seq_one_letter_code
_entity_poly.pdbx_strand_id
1 'polypeptide(L)'
;MYTATDPWAHRDNREPRDLQLREYAHSCDSREGIPKTREYPRTPPTEWKSYVQRRLQYGSSVDMDPDCLPDGQHHRQKQQIEEDEVDEAYWSSVSMLYEKIPSCTRPRPPKPKHAITIAVSSRALFNMVDDRKIYEEEGLEKYMEYQLTNENVILTPGPAFRFVKALQHVNSRLRDLYPDEQDLFDIVLMTNNHAQVGVRLINSVNHYGLLIDRFCLTGGKSPIGYLKAYLTNLYLSADSEKVQEAIKEGIASATMFAGAKDMAYCDTQLRVAFDGDAVLFSDESEHIAKDHGLDKFFQHETLFENKPLAQGPLKGFLEDLGKLQKKFYAKDERLLCPIRTYLVTARSAASSGARVLKTLRRWGLEIDEALFLAGAPKGPILVKIRPHIFFDDQMFHIEAAQKFGTITAHVPYGIAQKRN
;
A
#
# COMPACT_ATOMS: atom_id res chain seq x y z
N MET A 1 30.19 34.96 -42.74
CA MET A 1 30.37 35.45 -41.36
C MET A 1 28.99 35.77 -40.78
N TYR A 2 28.34 34.84 -40.13
CA TYR A 2 27.32 35.08 -39.13
C TYR A 2 27.28 33.81 -38.25
N THR A 3 27.63 34.01 -36.99
CA THR A 3 27.67 33.00 -35.95
C THR A 3 26.26 32.76 -35.43
N ALA A 4 25.79 31.56 -35.51
CA ALA A 4 24.54 31.12 -34.88
C ALA A 4 24.81 30.78 -33.40
N THR A 5 24.18 31.52 -32.51
CA THR A 5 24.10 31.20 -31.08
C THR A 5 22.96 30.25 -30.82
N ASP A 6 23.25 29.14 -30.17
CA ASP A 6 22.35 28.09 -29.77
C ASP A 6 21.51 28.54 -28.55
N PRO A 7 20.13 28.44 -28.57
CA PRO A 7 19.29 28.94 -27.46
C PRO A 7 18.85 27.85 -26.44
N TRP A 8 19.44 26.64 -26.40
CA TRP A 8 18.93 25.53 -25.57
C TRP A 8 19.90 25.07 -24.46
N ALA A 9 20.57 25.98 -23.78
CA ALA A 9 21.27 25.66 -22.54
C ALA A 9 20.35 25.89 -21.33
N HIS A 10 19.40 25.04 -21.11
CA HIS A 10 18.68 24.94 -19.81
C HIS A 10 19.47 24.06 -18.87
N ARG A 11 19.98 24.65 -17.81
CA ARG A 11 20.60 24.01 -16.65
C ARG A 11 19.66 23.03 -16.02
N ASP A 12 20.11 21.78 -15.92
CA ASP A 12 19.49 20.72 -15.15
C ASP A 12 19.80 20.94 -13.66
N ASN A 13 18.92 21.70 -12.97
CA ASN A 13 18.96 21.87 -11.51
C ASN A 13 18.20 20.74 -10.84
N ARG A 14 18.71 19.51 -10.91
CA ARG A 14 18.34 18.44 -10.01
C ARG A 14 19.35 18.38 -8.89
N GLU A 15 19.02 19.00 -7.77
CA GLU A 15 19.68 18.67 -6.50
C GLU A 15 19.37 17.20 -6.15
N PRO A 16 20.38 16.41 -5.75
CA PRO A 16 20.16 15.02 -5.34
C PRO A 16 19.30 14.97 -4.08
N ARG A 17 18.23 14.18 -4.12
CA ARG A 17 17.30 13.95 -2.98
C ARG A 17 17.98 13.44 -1.71
N ASP A 18 19.24 13.05 -1.77
CA ASP A 18 20.02 12.55 -0.62
C ASP A 18 20.49 13.64 0.36
N LEU A 19 20.47 14.93 -0.02
CA LEU A 19 20.93 16.01 0.87
C LEU A 19 19.86 16.41 1.92
N GLN A 20 18.58 16.28 1.61
CA GLN A 20 17.51 16.64 2.57
C GLN A 20 17.38 15.65 3.74
N LEU A 21 17.80 14.39 3.58
CA LEU A 21 17.80 13.42 4.65
C LEU A 21 18.94 13.59 5.67
N ARG A 22 20.01 14.33 5.30
CA ARG A 22 21.14 14.60 6.21
C ARG A 22 20.89 15.77 7.17
N GLU A 23 20.10 16.75 6.78
CA GLU A 23 19.80 17.89 7.68
C GLU A 23 18.85 17.54 8.83
N TYR A 24 17.98 16.53 8.66
CA TYR A 24 17.11 16.06 9.74
C TYR A 24 17.83 15.22 10.82
N ALA A 25 19.01 14.69 10.53
CA ALA A 25 19.77 13.89 11.46
C ALA A 25 20.63 14.71 12.45
N HIS A 26 20.89 15.98 12.16
CA HIS A 26 21.77 16.83 12.97
C HIS A 26 21.05 17.79 13.94
N SER A 27 19.73 17.84 13.95
CA SER A 27 18.95 18.75 14.79
C SER A 27 18.49 18.19 16.14
N CYS A 28 18.84 16.95 16.49
CA CYS A 28 18.41 16.31 17.74
C CYS A 28 19.51 16.12 18.79
N ASP A 29 20.68 16.70 18.60
CA ASP A 29 21.81 16.44 19.52
C ASP A 29 22.23 17.69 20.31
N SER A 30 21.30 18.23 21.08
CA SER A 30 21.64 19.16 22.18
C SER A 30 20.47 19.31 23.16
N ARG A 31 20.35 18.40 24.12
CA ARG A 31 19.84 18.68 25.47
C ARG A 31 20.40 17.67 26.47
N GLU A 32 21.13 18.19 27.42
CA GLU A 32 21.68 17.50 28.59
C GLU A 32 20.56 16.92 29.48
N GLY A 33 20.85 15.74 30.05
CA GLY A 33 20.28 15.33 31.32
C GLY A 33 19.01 14.47 31.30
N ILE A 34 19.07 13.25 30.72
CA ILE A 34 18.08 12.21 31.05
C ILE A 34 18.84 10.96 31.58
N PRO A 35 18.42 10.34 32.72
CA PRO A 35 19.09 9.18 33.27
C PRO A 35 19.06 8.02 32.28
N LYS A 36 20.21 7.32 32.14
CA LYS A 36 20.37 6.13 31.32
C LYS A 36 19.33 5.09 31.70
N THR A 37 18.28 4.95 30.95
CA THR A 37 17.38 3.79 30.97
C THR A 37 18.15 2.60 30.39
N ARG A 38 18.09 1.46 31.11
CA ARG A 38 18.70 0.19 30.70
C ARG A 38 18.35 -0.12 29.25
N GLU A 39 19.35 -0.19 28.39
CA GLU A 39 19.18 -0.72 27.03
C GLU A 39 18.85 -2.22 27.13
N TYR A 40 17.65 -2.59 26.74
CA TYR A 40 17.31 -3.99 26.47
C TYR A 40 17.97 -4.40 25.15
N PRO A 41 18.75 -5.48 25.11
CA PRO A 41 19.36 -5.97 23.88
C PRO A 41 18.25 -6.39 22.90
N ARG A 42 18.28 -5.82 21.69
CA ARG A 42 17.41 -6.22 20.58
C ARG A 42 17.94 -7.51 19.96
N THR A 43 17.64 -8.65 20.57
CA THR A 43 17.98 -9.97 20.02
C THR A 43 16.87 -10.48 19.11
N PRO A 44 17.19 -11.08 17.95
CA PRO A 44 16.19 -11.73 17.07
C PRO A 44 15.47 -12.90 17.77
N PRO A 45 14.23 -13.23 17.41
CA PRO A 45 13.43 -14.27 18.06
C PRO A 45 14.06 -15.68 18.09
N THR A 46 14.96 -15.98 17.16
CA THR A 46 15.71 -17.24 17.10
C THR A 46 16.76 -17.36 18.20
N GLU A 47 17.34 -16.25 18.63
CA GLU A 47 18.33 -16.23 19.74
C GLU A 47 17.64 -16.35 21.11
N TRP A 48 16.37 -15.92 21.24
CA TRP A 48 15.59 -16.09 22.45
C TRP A 48 15.39 -17.56 22.82
N LYS A 49 15.04 -18.41 21.84
CA LYS A 49 14.90 -19.86 22.08
C LYS A 49 16.21 -20.49 22.58
N SER A 50 17.33 -20.07 21.99
CA SER A 50 18.67 -20.57 22.41
C SER A 50 19.11 -19.99 23.74
N TYR A 51 18.68 -18.77 24.10
CA TYR A 51 18.96 -18.15 25.39
C TYR A 51 18.16 -18.83 26.51
N VAL A 52 16.89 -19.07 26.32
CA VAL A 52 16.02 -19.82 27.26
C VAL A 52 16.52 -21.25 27.41
N GLN A 53 16.83 -21.94 26.31
CA GLN A 53 17.41 -23.30 26.39
C GLN A 53 18.78 -23.36 27.08
N ARG A 54 19.67 -22.36 26.88
CA ARG A 54 20.93 -22.30 27.62
C ARG A 54 20.71 -22.08 29.12
N ARG A 55 19.74 -21.24 29.51
CA ARG A 55 19.46 -20.99 30.93
C ARG A 55 18.88 -22.21 31.61
N LEU A 56 18.06 -23.02 30.91
CA LEU A 56 17.56 -24.30 31.40
C LEU A 56 18.67 -25.40 31.53
N GLN A 57 19.70 -25.33 30.66
CA GLN A 57 20.80 -26.31 30.73
C GLN A 57 21.87 -25.98 31.81
N TYR A 58 21.98 -24.73 32.25
CA TYR A 58 22.94 -24.33 33.29
C TYR A 58 22.35 -24.35 34.72
N GLY A 59 21.03 -24.59 34.86
CA GLY A 59 20.37 -24.68 36.16
C GLY A 59 20.41 -26.06 36.84
N SER A 60 20.94 -27.11 36.18
CA SER A 60 20.82 -28.47 36.66
C SER A 60 22.15 -29.22 36.90
N SER A 61 23.20 -28.56 37.45
CA SER A 61 24.36 -29.28 37.91
C SER A 61 25.16 -28.49 38.94
N VAL A 62 24.73 -28.47 40.17
CA VAL A 62 25.61 -28.43 41.33
C VAL A 62 24.94 -29.27 42.41
N ASP A 63 25.34 -30.54 42.53
CA ASP A 63 25.13 -31.33 43.74
C ASP A 63 25.97 -30.73 44.85
N MET A 64 25.35 -29.96 45.74
CA MET A 64 25.93 -29.55 47.02
C MET A 64 25.13 -30.18 48.15
N ASP A 65 25.87 -30.81 49.02
CA ASP A 65 25.39 -31.47 50.23
C ASP A 65 24.62 -30.48 51.15
N PRO A 66 23.37 -30.79 51.58
CA PRO A 66 22.48 -29.83 52.23
C PRO A 66 22.87 -29.42 53.67
N ASP A 67 23.84 -30.10 54.29
CA ASP A 67 24.09 -29.96 55.73
C ASP A 67 25.17 -28.95 56.13
N CYS A 68 25.69 -28.16 55.19
CA CYS A 68 26.84 -27.27 55.47
C CYS A 68 26.58 -25.78 55.42
N LEU A 69 25.35 -25.27 55.43
CA LEU A 69 25.07 -23.84 55.30
C LEU A 69 24.43 -23.21 56.56
N PRO A 70 24.84 -21.99 56.99
CA PRO A 70 24.23 -21.27 58.12
C PRO A 70 22.75 -20.91 57.87
N ASP A 71 21.90 -20.97 58.87
CA ASP A 71 20.43 -20.78 58.85
C ASP A 71 19.88 -19.59 58.03
N GLY A 72 20.67 -18.55 57.86
CA GLY A 72 20.26 -17.37 57.10
C GLY A 72 20.34 -17.52 55.54
N GLN A 73 21.03 -18.55 55.05
CA GLN A 73 21.15 -18.82 53.60
C GLN A 73 20.09 -19.79 53.12
N HIS A 74 19.60 -20.70 53.97
CA HIS A 74 18.50 -21.61 53.63
C HIS A 74 17.17 -20.88 53.30
N HIS A 75 16.88 -19.79 53.99
CA HIS A 75 15.67 -19.00 53.69
C HIS A 75 15.76 -18.24 52.36
N ARG A 76 16.95 -17.74 52.03
CA ARG A 76 17.16 -17.05 50.73
C ARG A 76 17.16 -18.03 49.55
N GLN A 77 17.76 -19.20 49.72
CA GLN A 77 17.74 -20.23 48.68
C GLN A 77 16.33 -20.80 48.44
N LYS A 78 15.56 -21.01 49.50
CA LYS A 78 14.15 -21.49 49.38
C LYS A 78 13.26 -20.45 48.70
N GLN A 79 13.40 -19.17 49.00
CA GLN A 79 12.70 -18.10 48.30
C GLN A 79 13.11 -17.99 46.81
N GLN A 80 14.38 -18.16 46.50
CA GLN A 80 14.91 -18.10 45.15
C GLN A 80 14.45 -19.30 44.28
N ILE A 81 14.35 -20.49 44.89
CA ILE A 81 13.81 -21.68 44.23
C ILE A 81 12.29 -21.54 43.97
N GLU A 82 11.53 -20.98 44.93
CA GLU A 82 10.12 -20.71 44.74
C GLU A 82 9.85 -19.64 43.68
N GLU A 83 10.69 -18.59 43.61
CA GLU A 83 10.64 -17.57 42.55
C GLU A 83 11.01 -18.15 41.16
N ASP A 84 12.05 -19.00 41.11
CA ASP A 84 12.48 -19.64 39.86
C ASP A 84 11.42 -20.66 39.34
N GLU A 85 10.78 -21.43 40.23
CA GLU A 85 9.67 -22.34 39.85
C GLU A 85 8.44 -21.59 39.34
N VAL A 86 8.08 -20.45 39.92
CA VAL A 86 6.98 -19.59 39.45
C VAL A 86 7.30 -18.99 38.10
N ASP A 87 8.54 -18.53 37.89
CA ASP A 87 8.99 -18.03 36.62
C ASP A 87 8.99 -19.12 35.54
N GLU A 88 9.44 -20.33 35.84
CA GLU A 88 9.44 -21.46 34.90
C GLU A 88 8.02 -21.87 34.49
N ALA A 89 7.08 -21.95 35.44
CA ALA A 89 5.68 -22.23 35.18
C ALA A 89 5.02 -21.11 34.32
N TYR A 90 5.35 -19.85 34.62
CA TYR A 90 4.88 -18.71 33.82
C TYR A 90 5.40 -18.79 32.39
N TRP A 91 6.71 -18.95 32.19
CA TRP A 91 7.31 -19.01 30.85
C TRP A 91 6.90 -20.25 30.06
N SER A 92 6.65 -21.37 30.72
CA SER A 92 6.07 -22.56 30.09
C SER A 92 4.67 -22.30 29.56
N SER A 93 3.82 -21.65 30.37
CA SER A 93 2.46 -21.30 29.95
C SER A 93 2.45 -20.29 28.81
N VAL A 94 3.33 -19.30 28.85
CA VAL A 94 3.52 -18.30 27.79
C VAL A 94 4.04 -18.96 26.51
N SER A 95 4.95 -19.94 26.62
CA SER A 95 5.46 -20.68 25.45
C SER A 95 4.36 -21.46 24.74
N MET A 96 3.45 -22.11 25.48
CA MET A 96 2.28 -22.78 24.89
C MET A 96 1.31 -21.82 24.21
N LEU A 97 1.22 -20.57 24.69
CA LEU A 97 0.44 -19.53 24.04
C LEU A 97 1.12 -19.07 22.74
N TYR A 98 2.45 -18.95 22.71
CA TYR A 98 3.21 -18.58 21.52
C TYR A 98 3.05 -19.59 20.36
N GLU A 99 2.92 -20.89 20.66
CA GLU A 99 2.68 -21.92 19.64
C GLU A 99 1.33 -21.77 18.95
N LYS A 100 0.36 -21.16 19.61
CA LYS A 100 -0.99 -20.90 19.08
C LYS A 100 -1.08 -19.59 18.28
N ILE A 101 -0.05 -18.73 18.31
CA ILE A 101 -0.05 -17.47 17.55
C ILE A 101 0.19 -17.78 16.07
N PRO A 102 -0.69 -17.33 15.16
CA PRO A 102 -0.50 -17.53 13.73
C PRO A 102 0.84 -16.98 13.23
N SER A 103 1.45 -17.66 12.28
CA SER A 103 2.76 -17.26 11.72
C SER A 103 2.76 -15.85 11.09
N CYS A 104 1.59 -15.31 10.76
CA CYS A 104 1.42 -13.94 10.25
C CYS A 104 1.80 -12.85 11.26
N THR A 105 1.86 -13.16 12.56
CA THR A 105 2.23 -12.21 13.62
C THR A 105 3.74 -12.11 13.87
N ARG A 106 4.56 -12.85 13.12
CA ARG A 106 6.03 -12.78 13.27
C ARG A 106 6.55 -11.45 12.75
N PRO A 107 7.53 -10.82 13.43
CA PRO A 107 8.19 -9.62 12.95
C PRO A 107 8.75 -9.83 11.54
N ARG A 108 8.54 -8.85 10.67
CA ARG A 108 9.04 -8.87 9.31
C ARG A 108 10.33 -8.07 9.20
N PRO A 109 11.16 -8.36 8.19
CA PRO A 109 12.33 -7.57 7.91
C PRO A 109 11.94 -6.12 7.59
N PRO A 110 12.87 -5.16 7.75
CA PRO A 110 12.65 -3.76 7.39
C PRO A 110 12.23 -3.63 5.93
N LYS A 111 11.48 -2.56 5.61
CA LYS A 111 11.07 -2.22 4.23
C LYS A 111 12.28 -2.23 3.29
N PRO A 112 12.22 -2.94 2.13
CA PRO A 112 13.25 -2.88 1.11
C PRO A 112 13.38 -1.47 0.52
N LYS A 113 14.59 -1.07 0.17
CA LYS A 113 14.84 0.27 -0.43
C LYS A 113 14.03 0.53 -1.70
N HIS A 114 13.69 -0.51 -2.45
CA HIS A 114 12.99 -0.46 -3.73
C HIS A 114 11.54 -0.94 -3.65
N ALA A 115 10.98 -1.06 -2.45
CA ALA A 115 9.59 -1.46 -2.28
C ALA A 115 8.63 -0.40 -2.85
N ILE A 116 7.58 -0.89 -3.51
CA ILE A 116 6.46 -0.09 -4.00
C ILE A 116 5.49 0.07 -2.83
N THR A 117 5.40 1.28 -2.29
CA THR A 117 4.54 1.56 -1.14
C THR A 117 3.11 1.85 -1.59
N ILE A 118 2.18 1.03 -1.12
CA ILE A 118 0.75 1.20 -1.33
C ILE A 118 0.11 1.60 0.00
N ALA A 119 -0.30 2.85 0.12
CA ALA A 119 -1.04 3.33 1.29
C ALA A 119 -2.55 3.12 1.07
N VAL A 120 -3.22 2.50 2.03
CA VAL A 120 -4.65 2.21 1.96
C VAL A 120 -5.33 2.76 3.20
N SER A 121 -6.41 3.53 3.03
CA SER A 121 -7.17 4.01 4.20
C SER A 121 -7.96 2.87 4.85
N SER A 122 -8.20 2.98 6.17
CA SER A 122 -8.99 1.98 6.91
C SER A 122 -10.38 1.77 6.30
N ARG A 123 -11.04 2.84 5.86
CA ARG A 123 -12.37 2.81 5.22
C ARG A 123 -12.35 2.28 3.77
N ALA A 124 -11.20 2.29 3.11
CA ALA A 124 -11.06 1.60 1.81
C ALA A 124 -10.77 0.11 2.01
N LEU A 125 -9.99 -0.25 3.04
CA LEU A 125 -9.65 -1.64 3.32
C LEU A 125 -10.81 -2.43 3.93
N PHE A 126 -11.54 -1.80 4.84
CA PHE A 126 -12.66 -2.39 5.56
C PHE A 126 -13.95 -1.59 5.38
N ASN A 127 -15.09 -2.27 5.51
CA ASN A 127 -16.39 -1.62 5.58
C ASN A 127 -16.58 -1.02 6.99
N MET A 128 -16.59 0.28 7.06
CA MET A 128 -16.76 1.08 8.29
C MET A 128 -17.88 2.11 8.12
N VAL A 129 -18.96 1.72 7.44
CA VAL A 129 -20.10 2.62 7.18
C VAL A 129 -20.81 2.97 8.48
N ASP A 130 -21.13 1.96 9.32
CA ASP A 130 -21.80 2.16 10.61
C ASP A 130 -20.90 2.93 11.58
N ASP A 131 -19.62 2.62 11.59
CA ASP A 131 -18.60 3.34 12.38
C ASP A 131 -18.56 4.83 12.02
N ARG A 132 -18.64 5.14 10.72
CA ARG A 132 -18.66 6.50 10.21
C ARG A 132 -19.92 7.25 10.65
N LYS A 133 -21.06 6.57 10.60
CA LYS A 133 -22.35 7.13 11.03
C LYS A 133 -22.32 7.54 12.50
N ILE A 134 -21.79 6.69 13.37
CA ILE A 134 -21.62 7.03 14.80
C ILE A 134 -20.75 8.28 14.96
N TYR A 135 -19.64 8.38 14.21
CA TYR A 135 -18.78 9.55 14.26
C TYR A 135 -19.51 10.85 13.82
N GLU A 136 -20.32 10.77 12.76
CA GLU A 136 -21.02 11.92 12.20
C GLU A 136 -22.23 12.36 13.04
N GLU A 137 -22.96 11.41 13.63
CA GLU A 137 -24.18 11.68 14.39
C GLU A 137 -23.92 11.92 15.89
N GLU A 138 -22.95 11.21 16.49
CA GLU A 138 -22.72 11.19 17.92
C GLU A 138 -21.37 11.79 18.35
N GLY A 139 -20.49 12.05 17.38
CA GLY A 139 -19.18 12.69 17.59
C GLY A 139 -18.05 11.76 17.99
N LEU A 140 -16.87 12.37 18.23
CA LEU A 140 -15.62 11.66 18.42
C LEU A 140 -15.60 10.76 19.67
N GLU A 141 -16.15 11.24 20.79
CA GLU A 141 -16.11 10.50 22.08
C GLU A 141 -16.89 9.19 21.97
N LYS A 142 -18.10 9.24 21.42
CA LYS A 142 -18.94 8.06 21.20
C LYS A 142 -18.33 7.10 20.19
N TYR A 143 -17.73 7.64 19.15
CA TYR A 143 -16.98 6.82 18.19
C TYR A 143 -15.82 6.07 18.88
N MET A 144 -15.05 6.75 19.73
CA MET A 144 -13.95 6.11 20.47
C MET A 144 -14.47 5.02 21.41
N GLU A 145 -15.52 5.29 22.18
CA GLU A 145 -16.17 4.32 23.07
C GLU A 145 -16.65 3.08 22.28
N TYR A 146 -17.31 3.31 21.15
CA TYR A 146 -17.74 2.23 20.24
C TYR A 146 -16.59 1.37 19.75
N GLN A 147 -15.48 1.98 19.29
CA GLN A 147 -14.31 1.24 18.81
C GLN A 147 -13.65 0.41 19.93
N LEU A 148 -13.53 0.95 21.13
CA LEU A 148 -12.97 0.23 22.28
C LEU A 148 -13.88 -0.93 22.70
N THR A 149 -15.19 -0.73 22.77
CA THR A 149 -16.16 -1.78 23.12
C THR A 149 -16.17 -2.91 22.07
N ASN A 150 -15.95 -2.58 20.80
CA ASN A 150 -15.99 -3.52 19.68
C ASN A 150 -14.60 -3.92 19.17
N GLU A 151 -13.54 -3.77 19.94
CA GLU A 151 -12.17 -4.02 19.47
C GLU A 151 -11.94 -5.46 18.96
N ASN A 152 -12.69 -6.42 19.49
CA ASN A 152 -12.66 -7.84 19.08
C ASN A 152 -13.68 -8.20 17.99
N VAL A 153 -14.55 -7.28 17.58
CA VAL A 153 -15.50 -7.48 16.49
C VAL A 153 -14.83 -7.19 15.17
N ILE A 154 -14.62 -8.25 14.39
CA ILE A 154 -13.89 -8.17 13.11
C ILE A 154 -14.67 -7.34 12.10
N LEU A 155 -13.97 -6.40 11.46
CA LEU A 155 -14.50 -5.57 10.38
C LEU A 155 -14.68 -6.41 9.11
N THR A 156 -15.77 -6.16 8.36
CA THR A 156 -15.99 -6.83 7.07
C THR A 156 -15.13 -6.19 5.97
N PRO A 157 -14.78 -6.94 4.89
CA PRO A 157 -13.98 -6.45 3.79
C PRO A 157 -14.57 -5.20 3.11
N GLY A 158 -13.73 -4.21 2.84
CA GLY A 158 -14.02 -3.02 2.06
C GLY A 158 -13.59 -3.14 0.60
N PRO A 159 -13.73 -2.05 -0.19
CA PRO A 159 -13.46 -2.08 -1.64
C PRO A 159 -12.02 -2.42 -2.01
N ALA A 160 -11.03 -2.00 -1.22
CA ALA A 160 -9.61 -2.29 -1.51
C ALA A 160 -9.16 -3.69 -1.04
N PHE A 161 -9.99 -4.42 -0.30
CA PHE A 161 -9.59 -5.68 0.33
C PHE A 161 -9.07 -6.72 -0.69
N ARG A 162 -9.82 -6.94 -1.77
CA ARG A 162 -9.44 -7.89 -2.83
C ARG A 162 -8.16 -7.48 -3.54
N PHE A 163 -8.00 -6.20 -3.78
CA PHE A 163 -6.78 -5.65 -4.37
C PHE A 163 -5.56 -5.91 -3.47
N VAL A 164 -5.68 -5.64 -2.16
CA VAL A 164 -4.60 -5.90 -1.19
C VAL A 164 -4.25 -7.40 -1.13
N LYS A 165 -5.23 -8.28 -1.14
CA LYS A 165 -4.99 -9.75 -1.21
C LYS A 165 -4.22 -10.13 -2.48
N ALA A 166 -4.56 -9.55 -3.64
CA ALA A 166 -3.88 -9.82 -4.89
C ALA A 166 -2.43 -9.30 -4.88
N LEU A 167 -2.15 -8.13 -4.27
CA LEU A 167 -0.78 -7.64 -4.07
C LEU A 167 0.06 -8.61 -3.22
N GLN A 168 -0.53 -9.17 -2.17
CA GLN A 168 0.14 -10.14 -1.31
C GLN A 168 0.42 -11.47 -2.03
N HIS A 169 -0.48 -11.89 -2.92
CA HIS A 169 -0.23 -13.03 -3.79
C HIS A 169 0.99 -12.79 -4.71
N VAL A 170 1.10 -11.60 -5.31
CA VAL A 170 2.28 -11.22 -6.12
C VAL A 170 3.55 -11.28 -5.26
N ASN A 171 3.52 -10.75 -4.04
CA ASN A 171 4.66 -10.83 -3.12
C ASN A 171 5.05 -12.29 -2.81
N SER A 172 4.08 -13.17 -2.59
CA SER A 172 4.33 -14.60 -2.37
C SER A 172 5.05 -15.23 -3.58
N ARG A 173 4.55 -14.98 -4.79
CA ARG A 173 5.15 -15.48 -6.03
C ARG A 173 6.56 -14.93 -6.25
N LEU A 174 6.81 -13.67 -5.90
CA LEU A 174 8.16 -13.09 -5.99
C LEU A 174 9.11 -13.75 -5.01
N ARG A 175 8.69 -14.07 -3.78
CA ARG A 175 9.51 -14.80 -2.82
C ARG A 175 9.85 -16.22 -3.29
N ASP A 176 8.92 -16.90 -3.96
CA ASP A 176 9.16 -18.23 -4.53
C ASP A 176 10.29 -18.19 -5.58
N LEU A 177 10.34 -17.14 -6.41
CA LEU A 177 11.34 -16.97 -7.47
C LEU A 177 12.64 -16.32 -7.00
N TYR A 178 12.58 -15.50 -5.97
CA TYR A 178 13.69 -14.72 -5.42
C TYR A 178 13.67 -14.80 -3.90
N PRO A 179 14.07 -15.94 -3.30
CA PRO A 179 13.97 -16.16 -1.85
C PRO A 179 14.75 -15.15 -1.01
N ASP A 180 15.84 -14.60 -1.56
CA ASP A 180 16.69 -13.61 -0.89
C ASP A 180 16.14 -12.17 -1.01
N GLU A 181 15.15 -11.94 -1.86
CA GLU A 181 14.50 -10.64 -2.00
C GLU A 181 13.34 -10.50 -1.02
N GLN A 182 13.18 -9.30 -0.50
CA GLN A 182 12.06 -8.96 0.37
C GLN A 182 10.82 -8.60 -0.45
N ASP A 183 9.66 -8.53 0.21
CA ASP A 183 8.40 -8.12 -0.39
C ASP A 183 8.53 -6.78 -1.12
N LEU A 184 8.12 -6.78 -2.38
CA LEU A 184 8.25 -5.61 -3.24
C LEU A 184 7.02 -4.68 -3.18
N PHE A 185 5.83 -5.19 -2.82
CA PHE A 185 4.72 -4.36 -2.39
C PHE A 185 4.75 -4.20 -0.87
N ASP A 186 4.94 -2.97 -0.42
CA ASP A 186 4.86 -2.58 0.98
C ASP A 186 3.53 -1.90 1.24
N ILE A 187 2.65 -2.55 1.99
CA ILE A 187 1.31 -2.04 2.26
C ILE A 187 1.30 -1.31 3.58
N VAL A 188 0.82 -0.07 3.59
CA VAL A 188 0.69 0.79 4.77
C VAL A 188 -0.79 1.08 5.01
N LEU A 189 -1.31 0.74 6.19
CA LEU A 189 -2.63 1.17 6.59
C LEU A 189 -2.56 2.62 7.09
N MET A 190 -3.21 3.52 6.36
CA MET A 190 -3.28 4.95 6.68
C MET A 190 -4.66 5.29 7.22
N THR A 191 -4.75 5.80 8.43
CA THR A 191 -6.05 6.14 9.04
C THR A 191 -5.97 7.42 9.86
N ASN A 192 -7.06 8.19 9.85
CA ASN A 192 -7.21 9.38 10.69
C ASN A 192 -7.58 9.04 12.15
N ASN A 193 -7.79 7.77 12.45
CA ASN A 193 -8.15 7.35 13.79
C ASN A 193 -7.08 7.71 14.83
N HIS A 194 -7.53 7.87 16.07
CA HIS A 194 -6.66 7.96 17.23
C HIS A 194 -5.91 6.65 17.46
N ALA A 195 -4.68 6.71 17.96
CA ALA A 195 -3.86 5.50 18.19
C ALA A 195 -4.58 4.48 19.10
N GLN A 196 -5.27 4.95 20.13
CA GLN A 196 -5.98 4.11 21.11
C GLN A 196 -7.09 3.24 20.50
N VAL A 197 -7.69 3.64 19.37
CA VAL A 197 -8.75 2.86 18.72
C VAL A 197 -8.24 2.00 17.55
N GLY A 198 -6.93 1.84 17.43
CA GLY A 198 -6.30 1.05 16.38
C GLY A 198 -6.42 -0.46 16.56
N VAL A 199 -6.74 -0.95 17.76
CA VAL A 199 -6.74 -2.39 18.10
C VAL A 199 -7.70 -3.18 17.22
N ARG A 200 -8.92 -2.68 16.98
CA ARG A 200 -9.90 -3.33 16.10
C ARG A 200 -9.40 -3.51 14.67
N LEU A 201 -8.66 -2.51 14.15
CA LEU A 201 -8.02 -2.60 12.83
C LEU A 201 -6.93 -3.66 12.82
N ILE A 202 -6.09 -3.71 13.85
CA ILE A 202 -5.02 -4.71 14.01
C ILE A 202 -5.63 -6.11 14.07
N ASN A 203 -6.66 -6.31 14.91
CA ASN A 203 -7.36 -7.58 15.05
C ASN A 203 -7.99 -8.04 13.72
N SER A 204 -8.59 -7.11 12.96
CA SER A 204 -9.18 -7.41 11.66
C SER A 204 -8.12 -7.76 10.61
N VAL A 205 -7.01 -7.04 10.55
CA VAL A 205 -5.87 -7.34 9.67
C VAL A 205 -5.32 -8.74 9.95
N ASN A 206 -5.11 -9.07 11.22
CA ASN A 206 -4.59 -10.36 11.66
C ASN A 206 -5.58 -11.50 11.37
N HIS A 207 -6.89 -11.28 11.64
CA HIS A 207 -7.95 -12.26 11.37
C HIS A 207 -7.96 -12.71 9.90
N TYR A 208 -7.83 -11.78 8.97
CA TYR A 208 -7.82 -12.08 7.54
C TYR A 208 -6.45 -12.54 7.01
N GLY A 209 -5.44 -12.62 7.86
CA GLY A 209 -4.07 -12.93 7.46
C GLY A 209 -3.52 -11.92 6.45
N LEU A 210 -3.94 -10.65 6.55
CA LEU A 210 -3.35 -9.58 5.78
C LEU A 210 -1.97 -9.27 6.37
N LEU A 211 -0.96 -9.31 5.52
CA LEU A 211 0.41 -9.12 5.93
C LEU A 211 0.75 -7.62 5.90
N ILE A 212 0.07 -6.83 6.75
CA ILE A 212 0.26 -5.39 6.88
C ILE A 212 0.86 -5.11 8.26
N ASP A 213 2.15 -4.78 8.28
CA ASP A 213 2.89 -4.50 9.53
C ASP A 213 2.99 -3.00 9.83
N ARG A 214 2.66 -2.16 8.85
CA ARG A 214 2.81 -0.71 8.96
C ARG A 214 1.46 -0.03 9.04
N PHE A 215 1.23 0.60 10.19
CA PHE A 215 0.03 1.38 10.48
C PHE A 215 0.43 2.82 10.78
N CYS A 216 -0.28 3.76 10.17
CA CYS A 216 -0.16 5.17 10.46
C CYS A 216 -1.52 5.69 10.97
N LEU A 217 -1.64 5.87 12.28
CA LEU A 217 -2.81 6.41 12.95
C LEU A 217 -2.53 7.90 13.23
N THR A 218 -3.13 8.80 12.46
CA THR A 218 -2.74 10.21 12.45
C THR A 218 -3.46 11.07 13.49
N GLY A 219 -4.45 10.54 14.20
CA GLY A 219 -5.19 11.28 15.21
C GLY A 219 -5.88 12.52 14.66
N GLY A 220 -6.50 12.42 13.49
CA GLY A 220 -7.20 13.51 12.81
C GLY A 220 -6.34 14.40 11.91
N LYS A 221 -5.00 14.25 11.91
CA LYS A 221 -4.13 15.04 11.03
C LYS A 221 -4.24 14.59 9.57
N SER A 222 -3.98 15.53 8.63
CA SER A 222 -3.92 15.22 7.20
C SER A 222 -2.87 14.14 6.92
N PRO A 223 -3.17 13.14 6.08
CA PRO A 223 -2.25 12.06 5.73
C PRO A 223 -1.11 12.51 4.81
N ILE A 224 -1.21 13.67 4.15
CA ILE A 224 -0.31 14.07 3.07
C ILE A 224 1.16 14.05 3.48
N GLY A 225 1.51 14.64 4.62
CA GLY A 225 2.89 14.64 5.12
C GLY A 225 3.42 13.23 5.38
N TYR A 226 2.56 12.35 5.88
CA TYR A 226 2.90 10.94 6.12
C TYR A 226 3.05 10.16 4.81
N LEU A 227 2.16 10.39 3.83
CA LEU A 227 2.26 9.77 2.50
C LEU A 227 3.60 10.10 1.83
N LYS A 228 4.04 11.37 1.94
CA LYS A 228 5.37 11.80 1.45
C LYS A 228 6.51 11.12 2.22
N ALA A 229 6.43 11.07 3.55
CA ALA A 229 7.44 10.43 4.40
C ALA A 229 7.58 8.92 4.13
N TYR A 230 6.46 8.24 3.81
CA TYR A 230 6.46 6.83 3.41
C TYR A 230 6.88 6.61 1.95
N LEU A 231 7.15 7.68 1.18
CA LEU A 231 7.44 7.60 -0.26
C LEU A 231 6.37 6.80 -1.01
N THR A 232 5.11 7.16 -0.77
CA THR A 232 3.95 6.41 -1.28
C THR A 232 3.89 6.46 -2.81
N ASN A 233 3.80 5.29 -3.44
CA ASN A 233 3.66 5.13 -4.89
C ASN A 233 2.18 5.16 -5.32
N LEU A 234 1.27 4.72 -4.45
CA LEU A 234 -0.17 4.77 -4.68
C LEU A 234 -0.91 4.93 -3.36
N TYR A 235 -1.85 5.86 -3.29
CA TYR A 235 -2.75 6.05 -2.15
C TYR A 235 -4.19 5.75 -2.53
N LEU A 236 -4.83 4.83 -1.82
CA LEU A 236 -6.23 4.43 -2.00
C LEU A 236 -7.04 4.81 -0.76
N SER A 237 -8.06 5.62 -0.94
CA SER A 237 -8.90 6.08 0.17
C SER A 237 -10.39 6.08 -0.20
N ALA A 238 -11.25 6.00 0.82
CA ALA A 238 -12.69 6.28 0.66
C ALA A 238 -13.02 7.77 0.85
N ASP A 239 -12.02 8.62 1.11
CA ASP A 239 -12.15 10.05 1.32
C ASP A 239 -11.66 10.81 0.09
N SER A 240 -12.61 11.36 -0.69
CA SER A 240 -12.31 12.05 -1.96
C SER A 240 -11.55 13.35 -1.77
N GLU A 241 -11.75 14.06 -0.65
CA GLU A 241 -11.03 15.31 -0.37
C GLU A 241 -9.53 15.03 -0.13
N LYS A 242 -9.23 14.00 0.66
CA LYS A 242 -7.85 13.58 0.91
C LYS A 242 -7.15 13.04 -0.34
N VAL A 243 -7.90 12.37 -1.21
CA VAL A 243 -7.41 11.93 -2.52
C VAL A 243 -7.08 13.13 -3.41
N GLN A 244 -7.96 14.14 -3.47
CA GLN A 244 -7.69 15.38 -4.21
C GLN A 244 -6.47 16.13 -3.69
N GLU A 245 -6.32 16.26 -2.35
CA GLU A 245 -5.14 16.84 -1.74
C GLU A 245 -3.87 16.09 -2.18
N ALA A 246 -3.89 14.76 -2.13
CA ALA A 246 -2.75 13.92 -2.49
C ALA A 246 -2.36 14.04 -3.99
N ILE A 247 -3.34 14.07 -4.90
CA ILE A 247 -3.11 14.29 -6.33
C ILE A 247 -2.45 15.66 -6.59
N LYS A 248 -2.92 16.73 -5.91
CA LYS A 248 -2.32 18.08 -6.04
C LYS A 248 -0.87 18.11 -5.58
N GLU A 249 -0.52 17.26 -4.64
CA GLU A 249 0.85 17.11 -4.13
C GLU A 249 1.71 16.10 -4.92
N GLY A 250 1.20 15.66 -6.08
CA GLY A 250 1.91 14.75 -7.00
C GLY A 250 1.95 13.29 -6.55
N ILE A 251 1.10 12.88 -5.61
CA ILE A 251 0.99 11.50 -5.15
C ILE A 251 -0.11 10.81 -5.96
N ALA A 252 0.23 9.72 -6.67
CA ALA A 252 -0.77 8.91 -7.37
C ALA A 252 -1.82 8.41 -6.37
N SER A 253 -3.09 8.77 -6.59
CA SER A 253 -4.15 8.52 -5.62
C SER A 253 -5.50 8.30 -6.29
N ALA A 254 -6.37 7.51 -5.65
CA ALA A 254 -7.73 7.31 -6.14
C ALA A 254 -8.73 7.09 -5.01
N THR A 255 -9.97 7.54 -5.23
CA THR A 255 -11.10 7.31 -4.33
C THR A 255 -11.73 5.97 -4.66
N MET A 256 -11.75 5.06 -3.69
CA MET A 256 -12.26 3.70 -3.85
C MET A 256 -13.77 3.62 -3.70
N PHE A 257 -14.39 2.86 -4.59
CA PHE A 257 -15.80 2.51 -4.52
C PHE A 257 -15.99 0.99 -4.58
N ALA A 258 -16.95 0.49 -3.80
CA ALA A 258 -17.27 -0.92 -3.73
C ALA A 258 -17.86 -1.44 -5.07
N GLY A 259 -17.50 -2.68 -5.41
CA GLY A 259 -18.15 -3.45 -6.45
C GLY A 259 -19.22 -4.40 -5.91
N ALA A 260 -19.71 -5.29 -6.73
CA ALA A 260 -20.65 -6.34 -6.30
C ALA A 260 -19.93 -7.32 -5.34
N LYS A 261 -20.64 -7.71 -4.28
CA LYS A 261 -20.11 -8.63 -3.26
C LYS A 261 -19.78 -10.02 -3.82
N ASP A 262 -20.56 -10.47 -4.79
CA ASP A 262 -20.50 -11.84 -5.34
C ASP A 262 -19.67 -11.96 -6.63
N MET A 263 -18.96 -10.90 -7.04
CA MET A 263 -18.09 -10.98 -8.21
C MET A 263 -16.90 -11.90 -7.95
N ALA A 264 -16.75 -12.92 -8.80
CA ALA A 264 -15.59 -13.83 -8.76
C ALA A 264 -14.36 -13.09 -9.32
N TYR A 265 -13.33 -12.94 -8.49
CA TYR A 265 -12.03 -12.40 -8.88
C TYR A 265 -11.03 -13.54 -9.13
N CYS A 266 -9.95 -13.23 -9.84
CA CYS A 266 -8.87 -14.16 -10.05
C CYS A 266 -7.95 -14.16 -8.82
N ASP A 267 -7.85 -15.29 -8.11
CA ASP A 267 -7.02 -15.39 -6.90
C ASP A 267 -5.52 -15.57 -7.21
N THR A 268 -5.18 -15.92 -8.46
CA THR A 268 -3.79 -16.22 -8.88
C THR A 268 -3.15 -15.11 -9.71
N GLN A 269 -3.88 -14.03 -10.00
CA GLN A 269 -3.40 -12.96 -10.87
C GLN A 269 -3.99 -11.62 -10.45
N LEU A 270 -3.14 -10.67 -10.10
CA LEU A 270 -3.50 -9.27 -9.92
C LEU A 270 -3.86 -8.66 -11.29
N ARG A 271 -5.08 -8.19 -11.45
CA ARG A 271 -5.57 -7.53 -12.66
C ARG A 271 -5.86 -6.06 -12.36
N VAL A 272 -5.16 -5.17 -13.06
CA VAL A 272 -5.29 -3.72 -12.89
C VAL A 272 -5.70 -3.10 -14.22
N ALA A 273 -6.84 -2.43 -14.22
CA ALA A 273 -7.36 -1.75 -15.40
C ALA A 273 -7.28 -0.23 -15.22
N PHE A 274 -6.83 0.45 -16.26
CA PHE A 274 -6.65 1.90 -16.31
C PHE A 274 -7.43 2.50 -17.47
N ASP A 275 -8.06 3.65 -17.25
CA ASP A 275 -8.36 4.55 -18.35
C ASP A 275 -7.08 5.19 -18.89
N GLY A 276 -7.16 5.78 -20.07
CA GLY A 276 -6.04 6.45 -20.73
C GLY A 276 -5.89 7.90 -20.31
N ASP A 277 -6.82 8.73 -20.79
CA ASP A 277 -6.78 10.18 -20.60
C ASP A 277 -7.04 10.55 -19.14
N ALA A 278 -6.34 11.55 -18.66
CA ALA A 278 -6.38 12.03 -17.27
C ALA A 278 -6.03 10.97 -16.18
N VAL A 279 -5.66 9.75 -16.57
CA VAL A 279 -5.20 8.66 -15.67
C VAL A 279 -3.76 8.28 -15.96
N LEU A 280 -3.48 7.61 -17.08
CA LEU A 280 -2.12 7.30 -17.52
C LEU A 280 -1.46 8.45 -18.27
N PHE A 281 -2.26 9.16 -19.04
CA PHE A 281 -1.85 10.36 -19.80
C PHE A 281 -2.46 11.60 -19.15
N SER A 282 -1.95 12.79 -19.54
CA SER A 282 -2.58 14.05 -19.16
C SER A 282 -3.96 14.21 -19.80
N ASP A 283 -4.71 15.23 -19.38
CA ASP A 283 -6.01 15.61 -19.91
C ASP A 283 -5.92 16.50 -21.18
N GLU A 284 -4.75 16.59 -21.81
CA GLU A 284 -4.48 17.42 -23.01
C GLU A 284 -5.52 17.19 -24.12
N SER A 285 -5.77 15.93 -24.41
CA SER A 285 -6.68 15.55 -25.49
C SER A 285 -8.16 15.79 -25.15
N GLU A 286 -8.53 15.67 -23.89
CA GLU A 286 -9.88 15.99 -23.40
C GLU A 286 -10.19 17.48 -23.51
N HIS A 287 -9.22 18.35 -23.22
CA HIS A 287 -9.35 19.79 -23.44
C HIS A 287 -9.69 20.10 -24.89
N ILE A 288 -8.97 19.48 -25.83
CA ILE A 288 -9.21 19.70 -27.26
C ILE A 288 -10.61 19.21 -27.67
N ALA A 289 -11.01 18.03 -27.22
CA ALA A 289 -12.33 17.48 -27.51
C ALA A 289 -13.45 18.37 -26.95
N LYS A 290 -13.28 18.91 -25.74
CA LYS A 290 -14.28 19.76 -25.09
C LYS A 290 -14.35 21.15 -25.70
N ASP A 291 -13.21 21.79 -25.99
CA ASP A 291 -13.15 23.18 -26.40
C ASP A 291 -13.41 23.34 -27.93
N HIS A 292 -13.06 22.31 -28.71
CA HIS A 292 -13.08 22.37 -30.19
C HIS A 292 -13.83 21.24 -30.86
N GLY A 293 -14.40 20.29 -30.12
CA GLY A 293 -15.17 19.17 -30.59
C GLY A 293 -14.33 17.99 -31.13
N LEU A 294 -15.03 16.88 -31.44
CA LEU A 294 -14.39 15.61 -31.81
C LEU A 294 -13.61 15.69 -33.15
N ASP A 295 -14.07 16.46 -34.13
CA ASP A 295 -13.35 16.59 -35.39
C ASP A 295 -11.96 17.22 -35.20
N LYS A 296 -11.85 18.24 -34.35
CA LYS A 296 -10.59 18.88 -34.03
C LYS A 296 -9.70 17.97 -33.17
N PHE A 297 -10.30 17.22 -32.27
CA PHE A 297 -9.60 16.18 -31.52
C PHE A 297 -8.95 15.15 -32.47
N PHE A 298 -9.69 14.60 -33.44
CA PHE A 298 -9.15 13.63 -34.40
C PHE A 298 -8.02 14.23 -35.28
N GLN A 299 -8.21 15.47 -35.75
CA GLN A 299 -7.17 16.18 -36.52
C GLN A 299 -5.90 16.36 -35.66
N HIS A 300 -6.04 16.77 -34.40
CA HIS A 300 -4.94 16.95 -33.46
C HIS A 300 -4.21 15.63 -33.21
N GLU A 301 -4.92 14.55 -32.89
CA GLU A 301 -4.32 13.25 -32.62
C GLU A 301 -3.55 12.70 -33.83
N THR A 302 -4.05 12.92 -35.04
CA THR A 302 -3.37 12.54 -36.28
C THR A 302 -2.12 13.41 -36.52
N LEU A 303 -2.23 14.72 -36.34
CA LEU A 303 -1.11 15.65 -36.54
C LEU A 303 0.05 15.38 -35.55
N PHE A 304 -0.30 15.07 -34.32
CA PHE A 304 0.65 14.84 -33.24
C PHE A 304 0.89 13.35 -32.91
N GLU A 305 0.56 12.44 -33.83
CA GLU A 305 0.67 11.00 -33.65
C GLU A 305 2.07 10.55 -33.16
N ASN A 306 3.12 11.23 -33.63
CA ASN A 306 4.51 10.94 -33.24
C ASN A 306 5.01 11.71 -32.02
N LYS A 307 4.23 12.68 -31.50
CA LYS A 307 4.52 13.39 -30.26
C LYS A 307 3.90 12.64 -29.08
N PRO A 308 4.68 12.17 -28.11
CA PRO A 308 4.11 11.47 -26.96
C PRO A 308 3.13 12.36 -26.19
N LEU A 309 2.08 11.74 -25.67
CA LEU A 309 1.21 12.37 -24.67
C LEU A 309 2.02 12.70 -23.42
N ALA A 310 1.65 13.76 -22.72
CA ALA A 310 2.23 14.03 -21.40
C ALA A 310 1.73 13.00 -20.37
N GLN A 311 2.50 12.83 -19.30
CA GLN A 311 2.17 11.84 -18.27
C GLN A 311 0.98 12.26 -17.41
N GLY A 312 0.13 11.31 -17.09
CA GLY A 312 -0.94 11.44 -16.11
C GLY A 312 -0.51 10.99 -14.70
N PRO A 313 -1.41 11.13 -13.71
CA PRO A 313 -1.10 10.90 -12.31
C PRO A 313 -0.73 9.46 -11.96
N LEU A 314 -1.22 8.46 -12.69
CA LEU A 314 -0.97 7.04 -12.42
C LEU A 314 0.07 6.39 -13.34
N LYS A 315 0.72 7.15 -14.22
CA LYS A 315 1.80 6.64 -15.09
C LYS A 315 2.90 5.97 -14.26
N GLY A 316 3.31 6.57 -13.13
CA GLY A 316 4.34 6.01 -12.25
C GLY A 316 3.94 4.65 -11.65
N PHE A 317 2.68 4.48 -11.29
CA PHE A 317 2.20 3.19 -10.77
C PHE A 317 2.20 2.10 -11.85
N LEU A 318 1.80 2.40 -13.09
CA LEU A 318 1.94 1.46 -14.20
C LEU A 318 3.41 1.07 -14.43
N GLU A 319 4.32 2.03 -14.35
CA GLU A 319 5.77 1.80 -14.46
C GLU A 319 6.28 0.84 -13.37
N ASP A 320 5.81 1.02 -12.15
CA ASP A 320 6.17 0.14 -11.02
C ASP A 320 5.65 -1.30 -11.23
N LEU A 321 4.42 -1.46 -11.71
CA LEU A 321 3.89 -2.78 -12.09
C LEU A 321 4.74 -3.42 -13.19
N GLY A 322 5.14 -2.66 -14.20
CA GLY A 322 6.00 -3.13 -15.29
C GLY A 322 7.40 -3.58 -14.81
N LYS A 323 7.97 -2.91 -13.81
CA LYS A 323 9.24 -3.33 -13.18
C LYS A 323 9.10 -4.72 -12.54
N LEU A 324 7.97 -4.98 -11.86
CA LEU A 324 7.71 -6.29 -11.25
C LEU A 324 7.45 -7.37 -12.31
N GLN A 325 6.67 -7.06 -13.34
CA GLN A 325 6.43 -8.00 -14.46
C GLN A 325 7.76 -8.46 -15.09
N LYS A 326 8.71 -7.54 -15.31
CA LYS A 326 10.03 -7.85 -15.85
C LYS A 326 10.81 -8.85 -14.98
N LYS A 327 10.63 -8.88 -13.67
CA LYS A 327 11.24 -9.88 -12.79
C LYS A 327 10.70 -11.29 -13.08
N PHE A 328 9.41 -11.44 -13.32
CA PHE A 328 8.81 -12.71 -13.73
C PHE A 328 9.29 -13.12 -15.14
N TYR A 329 9.34 -12.16 -16.07
CA TYR A 329 9.82 -12.45 -17.45
C TYR A 329 11.27 -12.90 -17.47
N ALA A 330 12.12 -12.38 -16.59
CA ALA A 330 13.52 -12.81 -16.47
C ALA A 330 13.70 -14.25 -15.97
N LYS A 331 12.62 -14.87 -15.47
CA LYS A 331 12.56 -16.28 -15.05
C LYS A 331 11.71 -17.15 -15.99
N ASP A 332 11.49 -16.70 -17.22
CA ASP A 332 10.64 -17.35 -18.24
C ASP A 332 9.17 -17.56 -17.83
N GLU A 333 8.72 -16.80 -16.80
CA GLU A 333 7.35 -16.87 -16.27
C GLU A 333 6.39 -15.85 -16.90
N ARG A 334 6.59 -15.46 -18.16
CA ARG A 334 5.74 -14.47 -18.83
C ARG A 334 4.27 -14.90 -18.89
N LEU A 335 4.02 -16.15 -19.24
CA LEU A 335 2.64 -16.68 -19.34
C LEU A 335 1.97 -16.89 -17.98
N LEU A 336 2.76 -17.09 -16.91
CA LEU A 336 2.31 -17.31 -15.55
C LEU A 336 2.47 -16.07 -14.67
N CYS A 337 2.77 -14.92 -15.27
CA CYS A 337 2.96 -13.67 -14.54
C CYS A 337 1.71 -13.36 -13.70
N PRO A 338 1.87 -13.18 -12.39
CA PRO A 338 0.74 -12.90 -11.49
C PRO A 338 0.28 -11.44 -11.56
N ILE A 339 0.77 -10.65 -12.51
CA ILE A 339 0.35 -9.27 -12.77
C ILE A 339 -0.12 -9.16 -14.21
N ARG A 340 -1.31 -8.59 -14.42
CA ARG A 340 -1.83 -8.28 -15.74
C ARG A 340 -2.43 -6.88 -15.76
N THR A 341 -2.04 -6.11 -16.76
CA THR A 341 -2.40 -4.70 -16.92
C THR A 341 -3.29 -4.50 -18.13
N TYR A 342 -4.29 -3.65 -18.01
CA TYR A 342 -5.28 -3.37 -19.02
C TYR A 342 -5.42 -1.86 -19.23
N LEU A 343 -5.41 -1.44 -20.49
CA LEU A 343 -5.89 -0.11 -20.89
C LEU A 343 -7.33 -0.26 -21.40
N VAL A 344 -8.27 0.46 -20.81
CA VAL A 344 -9.69 0.46 -21.20
C VAL A 344 -10.11 1.90 -21.49
N THR A 345 -9.99 2.31 -22.75
CA THR A 345 -10.17 3.72 -23.15
C THR A 345 -11.34 3.91 -24.10
N ALA A 346 -12.01 5.07 -23.97
CA ALA A 346 -13.05 5.51 -24.89
C ALA A 346 -12.51 5.94 -26.26
N ARG A 347 -11.20 6.06 -26.43
CA ARG A 347 -10.57 6.39 -27.71
C ARG A 347 -10.87 5.35 -28.79
N SER A 348 -10.90 5.79 -30.04
CA SER A 348 -10.95 4.92 -31.21
C SER A 348 -9.54 4.45 -31.59
N ALA A 349 -9.36 3.16 -31.86
CA ALA A 349 -8.09 2.63 -32.32
C ALA A 349 -7.64 3.28 -33.64
N ALA A 350 -8.57 3.47 -34.58
CA ALA A 350 -8.27 3.97 -35.92
C ALA A 350 -7.84 5.45 -35.95
N SER A 351 -8.46 6.28 -35.10
CA SER A 351 -8.25 7.75 -35.18
C SER A 351 -7.29 8.31 -34.11
N SER A 352 -7.10 7.61 -32.99
CA SER A 352 -6.31 8.13 -31.86
C SER A 352 -5.49 7.06 -31.12
N GLY A 353 -5.69 5.78 -31.43
CA GLY A 353 -4.99 4.69 -30.74
C GLY A 353 -3.50 4.61 -31.04
N ALA A 354 -3.08 4.99 -32.26
CA ALA A 354 -1.67 4.95 -32.63
C ALA A 354 -0.79 5.84 -31.71
N ARG A 355 -1.23 7.06 -31.41
CA ARG A 355 -0.51 7.97 -30.51
C ARG A 355 -0.35 7.38 -29.11
N VAL A 356 -1.41 6.76 -28.57
CA VAL A 356 -1.41 6.08 -27.28
C VAL A 356 -0.34 4.98 -27.24
N LEU A 357 -0.38 4.05 -28.20
CA LEU A 357 0.56 2.92 -28.25
C LEU A 357 2.00 3.39 -28.48
N LYS A 358 2.22 4.41 -29.32
CA LYS A 358 3.52 5.03 -29.54
C LYS A 358 4.04 5.70 -28.27
N THR A 359 3.17 6.35 -27.51
CA THR A 359 3.51 6.97 -26.22
C THR A 359 3.98 5.93 -25.21
N LEU A 360 3.22 4.85 -25.00
CA LEU A 360 3.59 3.77 -24.08
C LEU A 360 4.94 3.16 -24.49
N ARG A 361 5.12 2.86 -25.79
CA ARG A 361 6.38 2.33 -26.32
C ARG A 361 7.56 3.27 -26.07
N ARG A 362 7.37 4.59 -26.25
CA ARG A 362 8.41 5.59 -26.01
C ARG A 362 8.77 5.72 -24.53
N TRP A 363 7.83 5.48 -23.65
CA TRP A 363 8.08 5.39 -22.21
C TRP A 363 8.73 4.06 -21.77
N GLY A 364 8.86 3.09 -22.68
CA GLY A 364 9.35 1.77 -22.34
C GLY A 364 8.38 0.96 -21.48
N LEU A 365 7.08 1.30 -21.56
CA LEU A 365 6.01 0.64 -20.81
C LEU A 365 5.24 -0.31 -21.72
N GLU A 366 4.91 -1.48 -21.15
CA GLU A 366 4.05 -2.48 -21.76
C GLU A 366 2.70 -2.49 -21.05
N ILE A 367 1.62 -2.63 -21.81
CA ILE A 367 0.28 -2.96 -21.34
C ILE A 367 -0.06 -4.32 -21.92
N ASP A 368 -0.53 -5.26 -21.10
CA ASP A 368 -0.82 -6.63 -21.57
C ASP A 368 -2.00 -6.67 -22.53
N GLU A 369 -3.04 -5.85 -22.27
CA GLU A 369 -4.20 -5.73 -23.17
C GLU A 369 -4.62 -4.25 -23.29
N ALA A 370 -4.86 -3.81 -24.52
CA ALA A 370 -5.37 -2.47 -24.82
C ALA A 370 -6.71 -2.55 -25.55
N LEU A 371 -7.73 -1.97 -24.95
CA LEU A 371 -9.12 -2.06 -25.35
C LEU A 371 -9.62 -0.66 -25.72
N PHE A 372 -9.66 -0.39 -27.01
CA PHE A 372 -10.14 0.86 -27.60
C PHE A 372 -11.61 0.72 -27.91
N LEU A 373 -12.46 1.43 -27.18
CA LEU A 373 -13.92 1.21 -27.21
C LEU A 373 -14.68 2.17 -28.16
N ALA A 374 -14.01 3.19 -28.70
CA ALA A 374 -14.62 4.17 -29.60
C ALA A 374 -15.93 4.75 -29.05
N GLY A 375 -15.98 5.07 -27.76
CA GLY A 375 -17.14 5.61 -27.06
C GLY A 375 -18.14 4.56 -26.55
N ALA A 376 -17.92 3.26 -26.81
CA ALA A 376 -18.78 2.21 -26.25
C ALA A 376 -18.62 2.09 -24.73
N PRO A 377 -19.66 1.64 -24.00
CA PRO A 377 -19.62 1.50 -22.54
C PRO A 377 -18.51 0.56 -22.05
N LYS A 378 -17.76 0.97 -21.03
CA LYS A 378 -16.67 0.18 -20.44
C LYS A 378 -17.18 -1.03 -19.63
N GLY A 379 -18.37 -0.94 -19.03
CA GLY A 379 -18.91 -1.94 -18.12
C GLY A 379 -18.86 -3.39 -18.62
N PRO A 380 -19.38 -3.73 -19.80
CA PRO A 380 -19.35 -5.11 -20.33
C PRO A 380 -17.94 -5.68 -20.47
N ILE A 381 -16.96 -4.85 -20.85
CA ILE A 381 -15.57 -5.25 -20.98
C ILE A 381 -14.96 -5.49 -19.58
N LEU A 382 -15.25 -4.62 -18.62
CA LEU A 382 -14.77 -4.77 -17.25
C LEU A 382 -15.32 -6.05 -16.58
N VAL A 383 -16.57 -6.43 -16.85
CA VAL A 383 -17.12 -7.74 -16.42
C VAL A 383 -16.32 -8.91 -17.01
N LYS A 384 -15.87 -8.81 -18.25
CA LYS A 384 -15.05 -9.85 -18.90
C LYS A 384 -13.66 -9.91 -18.28
N ILE A 385 -13.03 -8.77 -18.01
CA ILE A 385 -11.68 -8.66 -17.43
C ILE A 385 -11.67 -9.07 -15.96
N ARG A 386 -12.70 -8.68 -15.20
CA ARG A 386 -12.79 -8.81 -13.73
C ARG A 386 -11.54 -8.25 -13.03
N PRO A 387 -11.26 -6.95 -13.19
CA PRO A 387 -10.09 -6.35 -12.54
C PRO A 387 -10.31 -6.25 -11.04
N HIS A 388 -9.22 -6.35 -10.26
CA HIS A 388 -9.24 -6.07 -8.82
C HIS A 388 -9.43 -4.59 -8.53
N ILE A 389 -9.10 -3.76 -9.49
CA ILE A 389 -9.28 -2.31 -9.44
C ILE A 389 -9.32 -1.74 -10.87
N PHE A 390 -10.24 -0.81 -11.11
CA PHE A 390 -10.35 -0.04 -12.35
C PHE A 390 -10.23 1.45 -12.03
N PHE A 391 -9.25 2.12 -12.61
CA PHE A 391 -8.98 3.54 -12.44
C PHE A 391 -9.57 4.36 -13.60
N ASP A 392 -10.35 5.39 -13.27
CA ASP A 392 -10.96 6.30 -14.25
C ASP A 392 -11.13 7.69 -13.60
N ASP A 393 -11.01 8.77 -14.36
CA ASP A 393 -11.19 10.14 -13.89
C ASP A 393 -12.62 10.64 -13.97
N GLN A 394 -13.47 9.95 -14.73
CA GLN A 394 -14.85 10.38 -15.02
C GLN A 394 -15.87 9.59 -14.20
N MET A 395 -16.58 10.31 -13.31
CA MET A 395 -17.56 9.70 -12.41
C MET A 395 -18.64 8.90 -13.13
N PHE A 396 -19.07 9.33 -14.32
CA PHE A 396 -20.08 8.57 -15.07
C PHE A 396 -19.59 7.18 -15.52
N HIS A 397 -18.30 7.03 -15.83
CA HIS A 397 -17.69 5.72 -16.11
C HIS A 397 -17.59 4.88 -14.83
N ILE A 398 -17.22 5.51 -13.72
CA ILE A 398 -17.17 4.88 -12.39
C ILE A 398 -18.55 4.31 -12.03
N GLU A 399 -19.59 5.13 -12.07
CA GLU A 399 -20.98 4.72 -11.75
C GLU A 399 -21.50 3.64 -12.71
N ALA A 400 -21.20 3.78 -14.01
CA ALA A 400 -21.58 2.77 -14.99
C ALA A 400 -20.88 1.43 -14.70
N ALA A 401 -19.58 1.42 -14.39
CA ALA A 401 -18.83 0.21 -14.06
C ALA A 401 -19.32 -0.45 -12.74
N GLN A 402 -19.67 0.35 -11.74
CA GLN A 402 -20.25 -0.13 -10.48
C GLN A 402 -21.57 -0.88 -10.68
N LYS A 403 -22.43 -0.42 -11.60
CA LYS A 403 -23.68 -1.12 -11.95
C LYS A 403 -23.44 -2.54 -12.45
N PHE A 404 -22.28 -2.81 -13.02
CA PHE A 404 -21.83 -4.14 -13.46
C PHE A 404 -21.03 -4.88 -12.38
N GLY A 405 -20.89 -4.30 -11.17
CA GLY A 405 -20.23 -4.92 -10.05
C GLY A 405 -18.71 -4.77 -10.01
N THR A 406 -18.11 -3.95 -10.86
CA THR A 406 -16.66 -3.71 -10.87
C THR A 406 -16.24 -2.84 -9.68
N ILE A 407 -15.13 -3.20 -9.01
CA ILE A 407 -14.45 -2.32 -8.04
C ILE A 407 -13.78 -1.19 -8.81
N THR A 408 -14.14 0.04 -8.45
CA THR A 408 -13.71 1.24 -9.16
C THR A 408 -12.92 2.18 -8.26
N ALA A 409 -12.03 2.95 -8.88
CA ALA A 409 -11.16 3.90 -8.22
C ALA A 409 -11.14 5.20 -9.03
N HIS A 410 -11.82 6.23 -8.52
CA HIS A 410 -11.90 7.54 -9.16
C HIS A 410 -10.60 8.32 -8.95
N VAL A 411 -10.00 8.75 -10.06
CA VAL A 411 -8.80 9.59 -10.08
C VAL A 411 -9.22 11.04 -10.28
N PRO A 412 -9.27 11.89 -9.25
CA PRO A 412 -9.76 13.26 -9.35
C PRO A 412 -8.74 14.20 -9.99
N TYR A 413 -8.47 13.99 -11.28
CA TYR A 413 -7.52 14.76 -12.06
C TYR A 413 -8.15 15.21 -13.39
N GLY A 414 -7.64 16.31 -13.95
CA GLY A 414 -8.01 16.78 -15.25
C GLY A 414 -9.28 17.64 -15.31
N ILE A 415 -9.75 17.83 -16.53
CA ILE A 415 -10.85 18.75 -16.85
C ILE A 415 -12.20 18.29 -16.30
N ALA A 416 -12.37 16.98 -16.10
CA ALA A 416 -13.61 16.42 -15.56
C ALA A 416 -13.92 16.93 -14.13
N GLN A 417 -12.87 17.38 -13.40
CA GLN A 417 -12.98 17.87 -12.02
C GLN A 417 -13.38 19.35 -11.94
N LYS A 418 -13.40 20.10 -13.05
CA LYS A 418 -13.70 21.54 -13.10
C LYS A 418 -15.19 21.84 -13.23
N ARG A 419 -16.07 20.88 -12.97
CA ARG A 419 -17.52 21.10 -12.87
C ARG A 419 -17.88 21.39 -11.42
N ASN A 420 -17.80 22.70 -11.07
CA ASN A 420 -18.60 23.34 -10.03
C ASN A 420 -18.99 24.71 -10.52
#